data_58c54fccf7cd7c6b9f836081ebc91302
#
_entry.id   58c54fccf7cd7c6b9f836081ebc91302
#
_cell.length_a   1.000
_cell.length_b   1.000
_cell.length_c   1.000
_cell.angle_alpha   90.00
_cell.angle_beta   90.00
_cell.angle_gamma   90.00
#
_symmetry.space_group_name_H-M   'P 1'
#
loop_
_entity.id
_entity.type
_entity.pdbx_description
1 polymer ?
#
loop_
_entity_poly.entity_id
_entity_poly.type
_entity_poly.pdbx_seq_one_letter_code
_entity_poly.pdbx_strand_id
1 'polypeptide(L)'
;MCIRDRLRGYFSALSSEIDDAALIDGLSRVQIILKIAIPLSKPAIVSVGLYVFMIAWNEFLIAFMFLDDPNIFTLSRGIMSLNSSEIPQQHLMAGAVIATIPVMVIFLYLERFLISGLSAGGVKG
;
A
#
# COMPACT_ATOMS: atom_id res chain seq x y z
N MET A 1 -14.05 0.66 6.36
CA MET A 1 -13.00 -0.08 7.09
C MET A 1 -11.74 0.78 7.05
N CYS A 2 -11.38 1.40 8.18
CA CYS A 2 -10.30 2.40 8.20
C CYS A 2 -8.92 1.73 8.23
N ILE A 3 -7.94 2.32 7.53
CA ILE A 3 -6.52 1.90 7.55
C ILE A 3 -6.01 1.79 8.98
N ARG A 4 -6.39 2.76 9.83
CA ARG A 4 -6.11 2.78 11.26
C ARG A 4 -6.55 1.50 11.98
N ASP A 5 -7.73 0.98 11.64
CA ASP A 5 -8.30 -0.18 12.35
C ASP A 5 -7.55 -1.47 11.99
N ARG A 6 -7.08 -1.60 10.75
CA ARG A 6 -6.23 -2.73 10.32
C ARG A 6 -4.87 -2.72 11.03
N LEU A 7 -4.21 -1.56 11.08
CA LEU A 7 -2.93 -1.42 11.77
C LEU A 7 -3.10 -1.61 13.29
N ARG A 8 -4.15 -1.03 13.89
CA ARG A 8 -4.43 -1.18 15.31
C ARG A 8 -4.66 -2.65 15.68
N GLY A 9 -5.45 -3.39 14.88
CA GLY A 9 -5.68 -4.82 15.11
C GLY A 9 -4.40 -5.63 15.08
N TYR A 10 -3.48 -5.32 14.18
CA TYR A 10 -2.19 -6.00 14.10
C TYR A 10 -1.28 -5.67 15.29
N PHE A 11 -1.17 -4.39 15.66
CA PHE A 11 -0.37 -3.97 16.82
C PHE A 11 -0.94 -4.47 18.16
N SER A 12 -2.27 -4.57 18.28
CA SER A 12 -2.88 -5.13 19.49
C SER A 12 -2.75 -6.65 19.60
N ALA A 13 -2.45 -7.33 18.49
CA ALA A 13 -2.16 -8.76 18.47
C ALA A 13 -0.68 -9.07 18.77
N LEU A 14 0.21 -8.09 18.75
CA LEU A 14 1.56 -8.24 19.31
C LEU A 14 1.41 -8.47 20.81
N SER A 15 1.94 -9.60 21.30
CA SER A 15 1.82 -9.97 22.69
C SER A 15 2.50 -8.93 23.59
N SER A 16 1.81 -8.50 24.65
CA SER A 16 2.38 -7.64 25.70
C SER A 16 3.63 -8.25 26.35
N GLU A 17 3.79 -9.55 26.27
CA GLU A 17 4.95 -10.28 26.74
C GLU A 17 6.27 -9.85 26.07
N ILE A 18 6.23 -9.47 24.79
CA ILE A 18 7.41 -8.95 24.06
C ILE A 18 7.78 -7.56 24.57
N ASP A 19 6.79 -6.72 24.83
CA ASP A 19 7.02 -5.38 25.35
C ASP A 19 7.58 -5.43 26.76
N ASP A 20 7.04 -6.32 27.61
CA ASP A 20 7.48 -6.50 28.99
C ASP A 20 8.90 -7.08 29.07
N ALA A 21 9.23 -8.07 28.23
CA ALA A 21 10.58 -8.60 28.12
C ALA A 21 11.59 -7.53 27.69
N ALA A 22 11.25 -6.72 26.70
CA ALA A 22 12.11 -5.65 26.22
C ALA A 22 12.32 -4.53 27.25
N LEU A 23 11.33 -4.26 28.11
CA LEU A 23 11.48 -3.32 29.22
C LEU A 23 12.42 -3.87 30.30
N ILE A 24 12.37 -5.18 30.58
CA ILE A 24 13.30 -5.86 31.51
C ILE A 24 14.73 -5.79 30.98
N ASP A 25 14.93 -5.88 29.66
CA ASP A 25 16.23 -5.71 28.98
C ASP A 25 16.74 -4.25 28.97
N GLY A 26 15.99 -3.32 29.57
CA GLY A 26 16.38 -1.90 29.72
C GLY A 26 16.15 -1.05 28.47
N LEU A 27 15.39 -1.53 27.49
CA LEU A 27 15.04 -0.75 26.30
C LEU A 27 14.02 0.33 26.65
N SER A 28 14.24 1.54 26.13
CA SER A 28 13.22 2.59 26.21
C SER A 28 12.02 2.29 25.30
N ARG A 29 10.84 2.81 25.59
CA ARG A 29 9.62 2.63 24.78
C ARG A 29 9.82 2.99 23.31
N VAL A 30 10.60 4.03 23.02
CA VAL A 30 10.92 4.43 21.63
C VAL A 30 11.82 3.38 20.97
N GLN A 31 12.77 2.81 21.68
CA GLN A 31 13.63 1.74 21.16
C GLN A 31 12.85 0.46 20.90
N ILE A 32 11.87 0.11 21.72
CA ILE A 32 10.96 -1.02 21.51
C ILE A 32 10.19 -0.82 20.19
N ILE A 33 9.63 0.36 19.97
CA ILE A 33 8.90 0.66 18.73
C ILE A 33 9.81 0.53 17.51
N LEU A 34 10.99 1.16 17.53
CA LEU A 34 11.87 1.21 16.37
C LEU A 34 12.60 -0.10 16.08
N LYS A 35 13.02 -0.82 17.14
CA LYS A 35 13.84 -2.04 17.00
C LYS A 35 13.03 -3.33 16.97
N ILE A 36 11.84 -3.34 17.56
CA ILE A 36 11.03 -4.56 17.70
C ILE A 36 9.71 -4.41 16.94
N ALA A 37 8.87 -3.44 17.30
CA ALA A 37 7.51 -3.34 16.76
C ALA A 37 7.49 -3.04 15.26
N ILE A 38 8.26 -2.08 14.77
CA ILE A 38 8.31 -1.74 13.34
C ILE A 38 8.85 -2.89 12.49
N PRO A 39 10.01 -3.52 12.80
CA PRO A 39 10.50 -4.66 12.01
C PRO A 39 9.54 -5.85 12.00
N LEU A 40 8.91 -6.14 13.12
CA LEU A 40 7.94 -7.24 13.23
C LEU A 40 6.64 -6.94 12.45
N SER A 41 6.27 -5.67 12.37
CA SER A 41 5.07 -5.20 11.65
C SER A 41 5.30 -4.92 10.16
N LYS A 42 6.51 -5.14 9.63
CA LYS A 42 6.82 -4.91 8.20
C LYS A 42 5.78 -5.52 7.24
N PRO A 43 5.35 -6.80 7.38
CA PRO A 43 4.38 -7.38 6.47
C PRO A 43 3.02 -6.65 6.49
N ALA A 44 2.56 -6.24 7.68
CA ALA A 44 1.30 -5.51 7.82
C ALA A 44 1.40 -4.10 7.24
N ILE A 45 2.51 -3.39 7.48
CA ILE A 45 2.76 -2.05 6.94
C ILE A 45 2.82 -2.10 5.40
N VAL A 46 3.54 -3.08 4.84
CA VAL A 46 3.63 -3.28 3.39
C VAL A 46 2.26 -3.57 2.78
N SER A 47 1.48 -4.46 3.40
CA SER A 47 0.12 -4.81 2.94
C SER A 47 -0.81 -3.60 2.91
N VAL A 48 -0.82 -2.81 3.99
CA VAL A 48 -1.63 -1.59 4.07
C VAL A 48 -1.12 -0.53 3.10
N GLY A 49 0.19 -0.35 2.98
CA GLY A 49 0.81 0.58 2.05
C GLY A 49 0.45 0.26 0.59
N LEU A 50 0.53 -1.02 0.20
CA LEU A 50 0.13 -1.47 -1.13
C LEU A 50 -1.36 -1.21 -1.38
N TYR A 51 -2.22 -1.49 -0.41
CA TYR A 51 -3.65 -1.23 -0.53
C TYR A 51 -3.97 0.26 -0.73
N VAL A 52 -3.33 1.14 0.05
CA VAL A 52 -3.49 2.60 -0.09
C VAL A 52 -2.97 3.08 -1.44
N PHE A 53 -1.80 2.57 -1.86
CA PHE A 53 -1.25 2.88 -3.17
C PHE A 53 -2.22 2.49 -4.30
N MET A 54 -2.81 1.29 -4.24
CA MET A 54 -3.76 0.83 -5.24
C MET A 54 -5.00 1.72 -5.33
N ILE A 55 -5.53 2.16 -4.19
CA ILE A 55 -6.67 3.10 -4.16
C ILE A 55 -6.28 4.44 -4.78
N ALA A 56 -5.16 5.01 -4.35
CA ALA A 56 -4.70 6.31 -4.82
C ALA A 56 -4.31 6.30 -6.32
N TRP A 57 -3.71 5.20 -6.78
CA TRP A 57 -3.33 5.02 -8.18
C TRP A 57 -4.53 4.93 -9.12
N ASN A 58 -5.58 4.26 -8.68
CA ASN A 58 -6.81 4.09 -9.45
C ASN A 58 -7.83 5.22 -9.22
N GLU A 59 -7.46 6.25 -8.42
CA GLU A 59 -8.33 7.38 -8.21
C GLU A 59 -8.52 8.14 -9.52
N PHE A 60 -9.75 8.21 -9.97
CA PHE A 60 -10.15 8.85 -11.21
C PHE A 60 -11.24 9.91 -10.98
N LEU A 61 -12.22 9.60 -10.12
CA LEU A 61 -13.44 10.38 -10.02
C LEU A 61 -13.19 11.79 -9.49
N ILE A 62 -12.39 11.90 -8.41
CA ILE A 62 -12.06 13.20 -7.82
C ILE A 62 -11.16 13.99 -8.78
N ALA A 63 -10.16 13.32 -9.38
CA ALA A 63 -9.32 13.95 -10.38
C ALA A 63 -10.14 14.44 -11.60
N PHE A 64 -11.13 13.69 -12.02
CA PHE A 64 -12.03 14.09 -13.11
C PHE A 64 -12.87 15.30 -12.77
N MET A 65 -13.34 15.42 -11.52
CA MET A 65 -14.21 16.53 -11.10
C MET A 65 -13.48 17.83 -10.81
N PHE A 66 -12.21 17.76 -10.37
CA PHE A 66 -11.48 18.92 -9.84
C PHE A 66 -10.28 19.36 -10.66
N LEU A 67 -9.76 18.53 -11.55
CA LEU A 67 -8.61 18.87 -12.37
C LEU A 67 -9.04 19.19 -13.81
N ASP A 68 -9.12 20.46 -14.16
CA ASP A 68 -9.50 20.89 -15.53
C ASP A 68 -8.28 21.18 -16.42
N ASP A 69 -7.13 21.50 -15.83
CA ASP A 69 -5.90 21.78 -16.56
C ASP A 69 -5.19 20.49 -16.99
N PRO A 70 -4.97 20.27 -18.30
CA PRO A 70 -4.27 19.07 -18.79
C PRO A 70 -2.85 18.88 -18.24
N ASN A 71 -2.18 19.95 -17.81
CA ASN A 71 -0.82 19.87 -17.27
C ASN A 71 -0.74 19.23 -15.87
N ILE A 72 -1.87 19.15 -15.16
CA ILE A 72 -1.93 18.59 -13.79
C ILE A 72 -2.78 17.33 -13.71
N PHE A 73 -3.14 16.72 -14.82
CA PHE A 73 -3.92 15.49 -14.82
C PHE A 73 -3.20 14.35 -14.13
N THR A 74 -3.95 13.58 -13.33
CA THR A 74 -3.49 12.26 -12.89
C THR A 74 -3.40 11.32 -14.09
N LEU A 75 -2.62 10.25 -13.95
CA LEU A 75 -2.43 9.28 -15.04
C LEU A 75 -3.78 8.69 -15.51
N SER A 76 -4.65 8.34 -14.56
CA SER A 76 -6.00 7.80 -14.85
C SER A 76 -6.86 8.77 -15.64
N ARG A 77 -6.84 10.06 -15.26
CA ARG A 77 -7.57 11.11 -16.00
C ARG A 77 -6.94 11.39 -17.35
N GLY A 78 -5.61 11.43 -17.42
CA GLY A 78 -4.87 11.63 -18.69
C GLY A 78 -5.16 10.54 -19.70
N ILE A 79 -5.21 9.27 -19.30
CA ILE A 79 -5.59 8.16 -20.18
C ILE A 79 -7.03 8.32 -20.66
N MET A 80 -7.95 8.71 -19.77
CA MET A 80 -9.35 8.91 -20.17
C MET A 80 -9.51 10.08 -21.14
N SER A 81 -8.68 11.12 -21.07
CA SER A 81 -8.72 12.25 -22.02
C SER A 81 -8.32 11.83 -23.45
N LEU A 82 -7.62 10.71 -23.61
CA LEU A 82 -7.30 10.13 -24.92
C LEU A 82 -8.52 9.42 -25.55
N ASN A 83 -9.60 9.20 -24.80
CA ASN A 83 -10.82 8.59 -25.31
C ASN A 83 -11.70 9.63 -26.03
N SER A 84 -11.22 10.13 -27.17
CA SER A 84 -11.94 11.05 -28.02
C SER A 84 -12.04 10.47 -29.44
N SER A 85 -13.04 10.93 -30.20
CA SER A 85 -13.22 10.51 -31.59
C SER A 85 -12.09 10.92 -32.53
N GLU A 86 -11.25 11.88 -32.11
CA GLU A 86 -10.13 12.40 -32.89
C GLU A 86 -8.82 11.63 -32.65
N ILE A 87 -8.72 10.90 -31.54
CA ILE A 87 -7.51 10.18 -31.16
C ILE A 87 -7.68 8.68 -31.47
N PRO A 88 -6.73 8.06 -32.19
CA PRO A 88 -6.78 6.63 -32.44
C PRO A 88 -6.79 5.81 -31.16
N GLN A 89 -7.66 4.80 -31.10
CA GLN A 89 -7.84 3.93 -29.93
C GLN A 89 -6.56 3.23 -29.45
N GLN A 90 -5.57 3.10 -30.34
CA GLN A 90 -4.25 2.56 -29.99
C GLN A 90 -3.54 3.35 -28.90
N HIS A 91 -3.72 4.69 -28.86
CA HIS A 91 -3.11 5.52 -27.81
C HIS A 91 -3.72 5.27 -26.44
N LEU A 92 -5.03 5.06 -26.38
CA LEU A 92 -5.74 4.68 -25.15
C LEU A 92 -5.22 3.33 -24.63
N MET A 93 -5.08 2.34 -25.51
CA MET A 93 -4.57 1.02 -25.16
C MET A 93 -3.11 1.06 -24.70
N ALA A 94 -2.26 1.82 -25.39
CA ALA A 94 -0.87 2.03 -24.98
C ALA A 94 -0.77 2.71 -23.61
N GLY A 95 -1.60 3.73 -23.35
CA GLY A 95 -1.70 4.39 -22.06
C GLY A 95 -2.08 3.42 -20.94
N ALA A 96 -3.06 2.55 -21.18
CA ALA A 96 -3.49 1.54 -20.20
C ALA A 96 -2.37 0.53 -19.88
N VAL A 97 -1.59 0.11 -20.87
CA VAL A 97 -0.42 -0.76 -20.66
C VAL A 97 0.63 -0.05 -19.82
N ILE A 98 0.96 1.21 -20.15
CA ILE A 98 1.93 2.01 -19.40
C ILE A 98 1.49 2.18 -17.94
N ALA A 99 0.20 2.43 -17.70
CA ALA A 99 -0.35 2.57 -16.34
C ALA A 99 -0.28 1.27 -15.53
N THR A 100 -0.30 0.12 -16.17
CA THR A 100 -0.23 -1.18 -15.50
C THR A 100 1.19 -1.53 -15.03
N ILE A 101 2.23 -1.08 -15.75
CA ILE A 101 3.62 -1.42 -15.45
C ILE A 101 4.04 -1.06 -14.02
N PRO A 102 3.86 0.18 -13.51
CA PRO A 102 4.30 0.53 -12.17
C PRO A 102 3.56 -0.25 -11.07
N VAL A 103 2.28 -0.54 -11.27
CA VAL A 103 1.48 -1.36 -10.34
C VAL A 103 2.06 -2.78 -10.29
N MET A 104 2.33 -3.37 -11.44
CA MET A 104 2.89 -4.72 -11.55
C MET A 104 4.27 -4.80 -10.91
N VAL A 105 5.15 -3.84 -11.17
CA VAL A 105 6.51 -3.80 -10.60
C VAL A 105 6.45 -3.67 -9.08
N ILE A 106 5.64 -2.76 -8.55
CA ILE A 106 5.49 -2.57 -7.11
C ILE A 106 4.92 -3.82 -6.46
N PHE A 107 3.90 -4.44 -7.06
CA PHE A 107 3.29 -5.65 -6.55
C PHE A 107 4.31 -6.80 -6.48
N LEU A 108 5.03 -7.09 -7.58
CA LEU A 108 6.04 -8.16 -7.64
C LEU A 108 7.19 -7.93 -6.63
N TYR A 109 7.56 -6.66 -6.41
CA TYR A 109 8.59 -6.34 -5.42
C TYR A 109 8.10 -6.56 -3.97
N LEU A 110 6.84 -6.26 -3.69
CA LEU A 110 6.27 -6.29 -2.35
C LEU A 110 5.63 -7.64 -1.99
N GLU A 111 5.29 -8.51 -2.96
CA GLU A 111 4.65 -9.80 -2.71
C GLU A 111 5.46 -10.70 -1.77
N ARG A 112 6.81 -10.66 -1.88
CA ARG A 112 7.71 -11.41 -0.99
C ARG A 112 7.54 -11.08 0.49
N PHE A 113 7.13 -9.84 0.82
CA PHE A 113 6.88 -9.42 2.19
C PHE A 113 5.49 -9.84 2.69
N LEU A 114 4.52 -9.99 1.77
CA LEU A 114 3.18 -10.47 2.11
C LEU A 114 3.20 -11.97 2.46
N ILE A 115 3.93 -12.77 1.69
CA ILE A 115 4.00 -14.23 1.88
C ILE A 115 4.65 -14.57 3.24
N SER A 116 5.72 -13.86 3.63
CA SER A 116 6.40 -14.09 4.90
C SER A 116 5.52 -13.76 6.13
N GLY A 117 4.56 -12.84 5.99
CA GLY A 117 3.63 -12.50 7.08
C GLY A 117 2.51 -13.53 7.29
N LEU A 118 2.07 -14.20 6.24
CA LEU A 118 1.01 -15.22 6.32
C LEU A 118 1.52 -16.53 6.96
N SER A 119 2.78 -16.87 6.72
CA SER A 119 3.37 -18.09 7.31
C SER A 119 3.65 -17.97 8.80
N ALA A 120 3.88 -16.77 9.33
CA ALA A 120 4.10 -16.55 10.76
C ALA A 120 2.80 -16.56 11.60
N GLY A 121 1.63 -16.33 10.96
CA GLY A 121 0.31 -16.34 11.62
C GLY A 121 -0.46 -17.65 11.51
N GLY A 122 0.03 -18.62 10.74
CA GLY A 122 -0.69 -19.84 10.35
C GLY A 122 -0.51 -21.04 11.27
N VAL A 123 0.27 -20.95 12.35
CA VAL A 123 0.45 -22.06 13.29
C VAL A 123 -0.22 -21.75 14.62
N LYS A 124 -1.54 -21.84 14.63
CA LYS A 124 -2.35 -22.20 15.80
C LYS A 124 -3.27 -23.33 15.39
N GLY A 125 -2.72 -24.55 15.35
CA GLY A 125 -3.49 -25.76 15.49
C GLY A 125 -3.54 -26.14 16.95
#